data_a8101be819264b6cbd1aaf7dad9e2e82
#
_entry.id   a8101be819264b6cbd1aaf7dad9e2e82
#
_cell.length_a   1.000
_cell.length_b   1.000
_cell.length_c   1.000
_cell.angle_alpha   90.00
_cell.angle_beta   90.00
_cell.angle_gamma   90.00
#
_symmetry.space_group_name_H-M   'P 1'
#
loop_
_entity.id
_entity.type
_entity.pdbx_description
1 polymer ?
#
loop_
_entity_poly.entity_id
_entity_poly.type
_entity_poly.pdbx_seq_one_letter_code
_entity_poly.pdbx_strand_id
1 'polypeptide(L)'
;MKTIRIRKFTILCLFIILIFPWIFYVGAHFLETKSFNLGIQPNSKMTQIIAVISGLLLAFLIVAYTMRRYILIPLEKMSASARQIAEGDLDIQLPSSKISEIAEVHKGFHVMVDSLKKSYQKQVELEDERRFVIAAVAHDLRTPLFALRGYLEGLEQGIADSPEKKAKYLQVCKEKSAQLDRLVEDLFTFTKTELLEMEFKENTVDLSIVLQRSIDSVSPLAHQKHVSIIMHRFGEKCVVLGDSHLLERAMNNLLDNAVRHTPCHGEIFVECYKNGNNVTFTIKDTGRGFSLDELQRVFEPLYRGEASRNRLTGGAGLGMTISKRIITQHRGDLVAGNHSDGGALLSGWIPLANSSFYFHT
;
A
#
# COMPACT_ATOMS: atom_id res chain seq x y z
N MET A 1 -0.92 9.84 -34.27
CA MET A 1 -0.32 10.90 -35.11
C MET A 1 1.07 10.47 -35.52
N LYS A 2 1.47 10.66 -36.81
CA LYS A 2 2.87 10.38 -37.24
C LYS A 2 3.79 11.40 -36.57
N THR A 3 4.68 10.95 -35.71
CA THR A 3 5.72 11.78 -35.10
C THR A 3 6.95 11.84 -36.00
N ILE A 4 7.65 12.98 -35.99
CA ILE A 4 8.87 13.22 -36.78
C ILE A 4 10.04 13.22 -35.77
N ARG A 5 11.12 12.50 -36.10
CA ARG A 5 12.35 12.55 -35.27
C ARG A 5 12.97 13.93 -35.32
N ILE A 6 13.49 14.42 -34.20
CA ILE A 6 14.13 15.75 -34.10
C ILE A 6 15.23 15.91 -35.14
N ARG A 7 16.00 14.85 -35.43
CA ARG A 7 17.04 14.82 -36.47
C ARG A 7 16.49 15.10 -37.88
N LYS A 8 15.31 14.55 -38.19
CA LYS A 8 14.66 14.84 -39.50
C LYS A 8 14.10 16.25 -39.55
N PHE A 9 13.59 16.74 -38.43
CA PHE A 9 13.09 18.11 -38.30
C PHE A 9 14.22 19.13 -38.48
N THR A 10 15.39 18.93 -37.87
CA THR A 10 16.55 19.82 -38.02
C THR A 10 17.10 19.80 -39.46
N ILE A 11 17.15 18.61 -40.13
CA ILE A 11 17.55 18.54 -41.52
C ILE A 11 16.57 19.30 -42.41
N LEU A 12 15.25 19.20 -42.14
CA LEU A 12 14.25 19.97 -42.89
C LEU A 12 14.43 21.48 -42.70
N CYS A 13 14.71 21.94 -41.51
CA CYS A 13 14.99 23.34 -41.23
C CYS A 13 16.25 23.85 -41.95
N LEU A 14 17.32 23.07 -41.98
CA LEU A 14 18.54 23.37 -42.74
C LEU A 14 18.26 23.43 -44.26
N PHE A 15 17.46 22.51 -44.77
CA PHE A 15 17.08 22.50 -46.18
C PHE A 15 16.26 23.74 -46.57
N ILE A 16 15.36 24.23 -45.70
CA ILE A 16 14.62 25.45 -45.93
C ILE A 16 15.58 26.66 -45.97
N ILE A 17 16.54 26.76 -45.05
CA ILE A 17 17.51 27.84 -45.02
C ILE A 17 18.39 27.90 -46.28
N LEU A 18 18.70 26.75 -46.86
CA LEU A 18 19.53 26.66 -48.07
C LEU A 18 18.73 26.90 -49.36
N ILE A 19 17.52 26.37 -49.44
CA ILE A 19 16.72 26.41 -50.68
C ILE A 19 16.05 27.78 -50.91
N PHE A 20 15.54 28.41 -49.88
CA PHE A 20 14.80 29.67 -50.04
C PHE A 20 15.64 30.80 -50.64
N PRO A 21 16.87 31.11 -50.16
CA PRO A 21 17.74 32.10 -50.81
C PRO A 21 18.02 31.74 -52.28
N TRP A 22 18.22 30.44 -52.58
CA TRP A 22 18.47 29.98 -53.95
C TRP A 22 17.25 30.17 -54.85
N ILE A 23 16.03 29.84 -54.38
CA ILE A 23 14.77 30.06 -55.13
C ILE A 23 14.59 31.57 -55.42
N PHE A 24 14.82 32.43 -54.44
CA PHE A 24 14.70 33.87 -54.59
C PHE A 24 15.74 34.42 -55.55
N TYR A 25 16.98 33.90 -55.49
CA TYR A 25 18.04 34.25 -56.46
C TYR A 25 17.63 33.85 -57.90
N VAL A 26 17.20 32.61 -58.12
CA VAL A 26 16.78 32.13 -59.46
C VAL A 26 15.55 32.90 -59.95
N GLY A 27 14.60 33.19 -59.09
CA GLY A 27 13.41 33.99 -59.40
C GLY A 27 13.75 35.40 -59.81
N ALA A 28 14.64 36.09 -59.10
CA ALA A 28 15.13 37.44 -59.46
C ALA A 28 15.89 37.42 -60.79
N HIS A 29 16.77 36.44 -60.97
CA HIS A 29 17.50 36.24 -62.21
C HIS A 29 16.55 36.04 -63.43
N PHE A 30 15.51 35.20 -63.27
CA PHE A 30 14.51 34.98 -64.31
C PHE A 30 13.70 36.27 -64.65
N LEU A 31 13.33 37.05 -63.63
CA LEU A 31 12.57 38.28 -63.85
C LEU A 31 13.38 39.33 -64.62
N GLU A 32 14.70 39.38 -64.42
CA GLU A 32 15.58 40.32 -65.10
C GLU A 32 15.99 39.86 -66.55
N THR A 33 16.36 38.57 -66.66
CA THR A 33 16.93 38.06 -67.92
C THR A 33 15.89 37.38 -68.82
N LYS A 34 14.69 37.11 -68.28
CA LYS A 34 13.62 36.28 -68.93
C LYS A 34 14.12 34.90 -69.38
N SER A 35 15.24 34.43 -68.78
CA SER A 35 15.88 33.15 -69.13
C SER A 35 16.30 32.43 -67.84
N PHE A 36 16.21 31.07 -67.81
CA PHE A 36 16.78 30.25 -66.77
C PHE A 36 18.26 29.93 -66.95
N ASN A 37 18.91 30.55 -67.98
CA ASN A 37 20.33 30.36 -68.20
C ASN A 37 21.15 31.27 -67.26
N LEU A 38 21.75 30.68 -66.21
CA LEU A 38 22.54 31.37 -65.22
C LEU A 38 23.87 31.95 -65.73
N GLY A 39 24.23 31.63 -67.02
CA GLY A 39 25.40 32.20 -67.66
C GLY A 39 25.17 33.64 -68.25
N ILE A 40 23.92 34.12 -68.29
CA ILE A 40 23.60 35.50 -68.74
C ILE A 40 23.77 36.44 -67.57
N GLN A 41 24.64 37.45 -67.71
CA GLN A 41 24.81 38.41 -66.60
C GLN A 41 23.58 39.31 -66.47
N PRO A 42 23.03 39.44 -65.25
CA PRO A 42 21.89 40.31 -64.95
C PRO A 42 22.32 41.79 -65.00
N ASN A 43 21.36 42.65 -65.33
CA ASN A 43 21.59 44.11 -65.43
C ASN A 43 21.91 44.77 -64.10
N SER A 44 21.49 44.18 -62.99
CA SER A 44 21.71 44.73 -61.62
C SER A 44 22.10 43.65 -60.62
N LYS A 45 23.32 43.71 -60.10
CA LYS A 45 23.76 42.85 -58.99
C LYS A 45 23.00 43.14 -57.69
N MET A 46 22.48 44.35 -57.52
CA MET A 46 21.77 44.77 -56.31
C MET A 46 20.42 44.06 -56.14
N THR A 47 19.67 43.83 -57.23
CA THR A 47 18.39 43.13 -57.17
C THR A 47 18.58 41.67 -56.76
N GLN A 48 19.65 41.02 -57.18
CA GLN A 48 19.98 39.66 -56.77
C GLN A 48 20.38 39.56 -55.32
N ILE A 49 21.17 40.52 -54.83
CA ILE A 49 21.55 40.56 -53.41
C ILE A 49 20.32 40.79 -52.52
N ILE A 50 19.43 41.71 -52.91
CA ILE A 50 18.17 41.97 -52.19
C ILE A 50 17.28 40.70 -52.20
N ALA A 51 17.19 39.99 -53.32
CA ALA A 51 16.43 38.77 -53.41
C ALA A 51 16.97 37.66 -52.49
N VAL A 52 18.28 37.44 -52.44
CA VAL A 52 18.92 36.49 -51.55
C VAL A 52 18.69 36.83 -50.08
N ILE A 53 18.86 38.10 -49.72
CA ILE A 53 18.62 38.56 -48.34
C ILE A 53 17.15 38.38 -47.94
N SER A 54 16.21 38.73 -48.84
CA SER A 54 14.77 38.53 -48.57
C SER A 54 14.40 37.07 -48.43
N GLY A 55 14.96 36.19 -49.26
CA GLY A 55 14.81 34.76 -49.18
C GLY A 55 15.37 34.17 -47.87
N LEU A 56 16.54 34.66 -47.44
CA LEU A 56 17.16 34.27 -46.16
C LEU A 56 16.31 34.70 -44.96
N LEU A 57 15.81 35.93 -44.99
CA LEU A 57 14.95 36.46 -43.93
C LEU A 57 13.66 35.67 -43.81
N LEU A 58 13.01 35.34 -44.94
CA LEU A 58 11.80 34.56 -44.96
C LEU A 58 12.05 33.10 -44.46
N ALA A 59 13.14 32.48 -44.86
CA ALA A 59 13.54 31.15 -44.40
C ALA A 59 13.74 31.14 -42.87
N PHE A 60 14.46 32.18 -42.34
CA PHE A 60 14.69 32.34 -40.91
C PHE A 60 13.36 32.48 -40.13
N LEU A 61 12.43 33.31 -40.61
CA LEU A 61 11.12 33.50 -39.98
C LEU A 61 10.32 32.17 -39.93
N ILE A 62 10.32 31.41 -41.03
CA ILE A 62 9.62 30.10 -41.10
C ILE A 62 10.26 29.15 -40.10
N VAL A 63 11.58 29.03 -40.05
CA VAL A 63 12.28 28.13 -39.13
C VAL A 63 12.06 28.56 -37.69
N ALA A 64 12.17 29.86 -37.38
CA ALA A 64 11.91 30.38 -36.04
C ALA A 64 10.48 30.09 -35.58
N TYR A 65 9.49 30.32 -36.45
CA TYR A 65 8.08 29.98 -36.12
C TYR A 65 7.84 28.51 -35.88
N THR A 66 8.39 27.65 -36.76
CA THR A 66 8.20 26.17 -36.62
C THR A 66 8.94 25.65 -35.38
N MET A 67 10.14 26.15 -35.09
CA MET A 67 10.91 25.78 -33.91
C MET A 67 10.20 26.19 -32.60
N ARG A 68 9.68 27.43 -32.58
CA ARG A 68 8.90 27.94 -31.44
C ARG A 68 7.66 27.07 -31.21
N ARG A 69 6.91 26.75 -32.27
CA ARG A 69 5.64 26.02 -32.15
C ARG A 69 5.80 24.54 -31.77
N TYR A 70 6.81 23.84 -32.31
CA TYR A 70 6.96 22.40 -32.15
C TYR A 70 7.97 21.98 -31.09
N ILE A 71 8.85 22.87 -30.66
CA ILE A 71 9.87 22.57 -29.64
C ILE A 71 9.68 23.46 -28.40
N LEU A 72 9.77 24.81 -28.53
CA LEU A 72 9.78 25.69 -27.39
C LEU A 72 8.48 25.67 -26.59
N ILE A 73 7.33 25.85 -27.22
CA ILE A 73 6.03 25.87 -26.52
C ILE A 73 5.74 24.56 -25.77
N PRO A 74 5.96 23.34 -26.34
CA PRO A 74 5.80 22.11 -25.58
C PRO A 74 6.72 22.00 -24.37
N LEU A 75 7.99 22.41 -24.48
CA LEU A 75 8.95 22.38 -23.40
C LEU A 75 8.61 23.39 -22.28
N GLU A 76 8.20 24.62 -22.65
CA GLU A 76 7.74 25.62 -21.69
C GLU A 76 6.54 25.13 -20.89
N LYS A 77 5.56 24.50 -21.57
CA LYS A 77 4.39 23.92 -20.91
C LYS A 77 4.77 22.77 -19.97
N MET A 78 5.69 21.89 -20.38
CA MET A 78 6.18 20.82 -19.52
C MET A 78 6.89 21.38 -18.28
N SER A 79 7.70 22.43 -18.45
CA SER A 79 8.36 23.11 -17.32
C SER A 79 7.35 23.75 -16.36
N ALA A 80 6.30 24.39 -16.89
CA ALA A 80 5.22 24.95 -16.08
C ALA A 80 4.48 23.87 -15.31
N SER A 81 4.12 22.75 -15.98
CA SER A 81 3.48 21.59 -15.34
C SER A 81 4.36 20.96 -14.25
N ALA A 82 5.68 20.90 -14.46
CA ALA A 82 6.60 20.41 -13.43
C ALA A 82 6.60 21.28 -12.17
N ARG A 83 6.44 22.61 -12.31
CA ARG A 83 6.29 23.52 -11.16
C ARG A 83 4.97 23.31 -10.44
N GLN A 84 3.85 23.15 -11.16
CA GLN A 84 2.54 22.87 -10.58
C GLN A 84 2.58 21.58 -9.75
N ILE A 85 3.25 20.53 -10.25
CA ILE A 85 3.44 19.28 -9.49
C ILE A 85 4.26 19.53 -8.20
N ALA A 86 5.33 20.35 -8.28
CA ALA A 86 6.12 20.69 -7.10
C ALA A 86 5.33 21.50 -6.05
N GLU A 87 4.29 22.22 -6.48
CA GLU A 87 3.35 22.95 -5.62
C GLU A 87 2.20 22.04 -5.10
N GLY A 88 2.17 20.77 -5.52
CA GLY A 88 1.20 19.76 -5.06
C GLY A 88 -0.02 19.57 -5.97
N ASP A 89 -0.12 20.30 -7.09
CA ASP A 89 -1.18 20.07 -8.08
C ASP A 89 -0.77 18.95 -9.03
N LEU A 90 -1.39 17.79 -8.83
CA LEU A 90 -1.17 16.58 -9.64
C LEU A 90 -2.16 16.45 -10.81
N ASP A 91 -3.14 17.37 -10.96
CA ASP A 91 -4.16 17.30 -12.01
C ASP A 91 -3.79 18.15 -13.22
N ILE A 92 -2.69 17.82 -13.86
CA ILE A 92 -2.13 18.55 -14.98
C ILE A 92 -2.47 17.93 -16.32
N GLN A 93 -2.69 18.79 -17.33
CA GLN A 93 -2.84 18.40 -18.73
C GLN A 93 -1.55 18.69 -19.51
N LEU A 94 -0.85 17.64 -19.91
CA LEU A 94 0.36 17.76 -20.70
C LEU A 94 0.05 17.87 -22.20
N PRO A 95 0.65 18.83 -22.92
CA PRO A 95 0.43 18.99 -24.36
C PRO A 95 1.10 17.89 -25.17
N SER A 96 0.42 17.34 -26.15
CA SER A 96 1.01 16.39 -27.10
C SER A 96 2.00 17.09 -28.05
N SER A 97 3.11 16.43 -28.39
CA SER A 97 4.08 16.93 -29.38
C SER A 97 4.11 16.05 -30.62
N LYS A 98 4.42 16.71 -31.79
CA LYS A 98 4.65 15.99 -33.05
C LYS A 98 6.08 15.50 -33.21
N ILE A 99 6.99 15.90 -32.33
CA ILE A 99 8.39 15.44 -32.32
C ILE A 99 8.49 14.21 -31.45
N SER A 100 9.06 13.13 -31.98
CA SER A 100 9.09 11.81 -31.30
C SER A 100 9.81 11.84 -29.96
N GLU A 101 10.92 12.53 -29.89
CA GLU A 101 11.73 12.64 -28.65
C GLU A 101 11.00 13.41 -27.55
N ILE A 102 10.30 14.50 -27.91
CA ILE A 102 9.46 15.26 -26.98
C ILE A 102 8.23 14.44 -26.55
N ALA A 103 7.65 13.66 -27.47
CA ALA A 103 6.53 12.77 -27.16
C ALA A 103 6.95 11.62 -26.22
N GLU A 104 8.17 11.12 -26.33
CA GLU A 104 8.73 10.10 -25.41
C GLU A 104 8.95 10.66 -24.01
N VAL A 105 9.56 11.85 -23.91
CA VAL A 105 9.72 12.57 -22.61
C VAL A 105 8.34 12.84 -21.99
N HIS A 106 7.36 13.28 -22.79
CA HIS A 106 5.99 13.47 -22.35
C HIS A 106 5.38 12.18 -21.77
N LYS A 107 5.58 11.02 -22.44
CA LYS A 107 5.09 9.73 -21.96
C LYS A 107 5.75 9.33 -20.63
N GLY A 108 7.07 9.48 -20.53
CA GLY A 108 7.81 9.21 -19.29
C GLY A 108 7.33 10.10 -18.12
N PHE A 109 7.11 11.39 -18.42
CA PHE A 109 6.60 12.34 -17.43
C PHE A 109 5.18 11.98 -16.97
N HIS A 110 4.31 11.53 -17.88
CA HIS A 110 2.96 11.09 -17.54
C HIS A 110 2.97 9.86 -16.61
N VAL A 111 3.81 8.86 -16.91
CA VAL A 111 3.97 7.67 -16.06
C VAL A 111 4.46 8.06 -14.66
N MET A 112 5.40 9.01 -14.57
CA MET A 112 5.91 9.51 -13.29
C MET A 112 4.80 10.20 -12.48
N VAL A 113 3.99 11.07 -13.10
CA VAL A 113 2.89 11.77 -12.44
C VAL A 113 1.82 10.80 -11.96
N ASP A 114 1.44 9.82 -12.79
CA ASP A 114 0.48 8.76 -12.40
C ASP A 114 0.98 7.94 -11.21
N SER A 115 2.28 7.60 -11.20
CA SER A 115 2.88 6.88 -10.09
C SER A 115 2.89 7.72 -8.81
N LEU A 116 3.22 9.01 -8.92
CA LEU A 116 3.19 9.95 -7.79
C LEU A 116 1.76 10.13 -7.24
N LYS A 117 0.77 10.29 -8.14
CA LYS A 117 -0.66 10.40 -7.77
C LYS A 117 -1.14 9.16 -7.01
N LYS A 118 -0.79 7.97 -7.50
CA LYS A 118 -1.13 6.70 -6.82
C LYS A 118 -0.45 6.58 -5.45
N SER A 119 0.83 6.96 -5.36
CA SER A 119 1.56 6.94 -4.09
C SER A 119 0.96 7.91 -3.07
N TYR A 120 0.62 9.13 -3.50
CA TYR A 120 -0.03 10.14 -2.65
C TYR A 120 -1.42 9.68 -2.19
N GLN A 121 -2.22 9.14 -3.11
CA GLN A 121 -3.54 8.58 -2.79
C GLN A 121 -3.44 7.47 -1.74
N LYS A 122 -2.48 6.56 -1.92
CA LYS A 122 -2.22 5.47 -0.96
C LYS A 122 -1.80 6.01 0.41
N GLN A 123 -0.99 7.05 0.45
CA GLN A 123 -0.58 7.69 1.70
C GLN A 123 -1.78 8.32 2.43
N VAL A 124 -2.67 9.01 1.71
CA VAL A 124 -3.89 9.60 2.29
C VAL A 124 -4.80 8.50 2.85
N GLU A 125 -5.03 7.41 2.09
CA GLU A 125 -5.82 6.28 2.56
C GLU A 125 -5.26 5.68 3.87
N LEU A 126 -3.94 5.48 3.95
CA LEU A 126 -3.29 4.95 5.15
C LEU A 126 -3.42 5.92 6.34
N GLU A 127 -3.29 7.23 6.11
CA GLU A 127 -3.46 8.22 7.17
C GLU A 127 -4.89 8.29 7.69
N ASP A 128 -5.88 8.21 6.80
CA ASP A 128 -7.29 8.17 7.19
C ASP A 128 -7.64 6.88 7.93
N GLU A 129 -7.13 5.73 7.49
CA GLU A 129 -7.24 4.45 8.20
C GLU A 129 -6.66 4.57 9.63
N ARG A 130 -5.47 5.15 9.75
CA ARG A 130 -4.81 5.37 11.05
C ARG A 130 -5.64 6.26 11.97
N ARG A 131 -6.13 7.39 11.47
CA ARG A 131 -6.98 8.31 12.24
C ARG A 131 -8.26 7.63 12.71
N PHE A 132 -8.89 6.85 11.84
CA PHE A 132 -10.09 6.09 12.15
C PHE A 132 -9.83 5.07 13.26
N VAL A 133 -8.75 4.30 13.18
CA VAL A 133 -8.38 3.30 14.20
C VAL A 133 -8.11 3.98 15.55
N ILE A 134 -7.33 5.07 15.57
CA ILE A 134 -7.04 5.80 16.81
C ILE A 134 -8.33 6.32 17.47
N ALA A 135 -9.24 6.91 16.70
CA ALA A 135 -10.50 7.42 17.21
C ALA A 135 -11.39 6.32 17.79
N ALA A 136 -11.48 5.18 17.12
CA ALA A 136 -12.29 4.06 17.57
C ALA A 136 -11.70 3.37 18.81
N VAL A 137 -10.38 3.16 18.86
CA VAL A 137 -9.72 2.61 20.05
C VAL A 137 -9.87 3.55 21.23
N ALA A 138 -9.73 4.88 21.04
CA ALA A 138 -9.97 5.86 22.10
C ALA A 138 -11.41 5.78 22.63
N HIS A 139 -12.40 5.57 21.77
CA HIS A 139 -13.78 5.31 22.17
C HIS A 139 -13.91 4.01 22.98
N ASP A 140 -13.28 2.93 22.52
CA ASP A 140 -13.36 1.62 23.19
C ASP A 140 -12.58 1.55 24.51
N LEU A 141 -11.55 2.38 24.67
CA LEU A 141 -10.86 2.59 25.97
C LEU A 141 -11.73 3.33 26.97
N ARG A 142 -12.56 4.27 26.54
CA ARG A 142 -13.41 5.08 27.41
C ARG A 142 -14.42 4.23 28.18
N THR A 143 -15.03 3.23 27.55
CA THR A 143 -16.07 2.39 28.16
C THR A 143 -15.57 1.59 29.38
N PRO A 144 -14.48 0.79 29.29
CA PRO A 144 -13.95 0.08 30.46
C PRO A 144 -13.40 1.02 31.51
N LEU A 145 -12.83 2.19 31.13
CA LEU A 145 -12.35 3.20 32.06
C LEU A 145 -13.48 3.78 32.90
N PHE A 146 -14.63 4.14 32.31
CA PHE A 146 -15.79 4.60 33.05
C PHE A 146 -16.38 3.52 33.95
N ALA A 147 -16.41 2.26 33.50
CA ALA A 147 -16.84 1.14 34.33
C ALA A 147 -15.90 0.98 35.56
N LEU A 148 -14.58 0.97 35.32
CA LEU A 148 -13.57 0.89 36.39
C LEU A 148 -13.76 1.98 37.43
N ARG A 149 -13.91 3.22 36.96
CA ARG A 149 -14.13 4.37 37.83
C ARG A 149 -15.41 4.23 38.63
N GLY A 150 -16.54 3.86 38.04
CA GLY A 150 -17.81 3.70 38.72
C GLY A 150 -17.78 2.59 39.81
N TYR A 151 -17.07 1.46 39.54
CA TYR A 151 -16.91 0.41 40.57
C TYR A 151 -16.00 0.85 41.68
N LEU A 152 -14.93 1.64 41.44
CA LEU A 152 -14.07 2.20 42.48
C LEU A 152 -14.82 3.24 43.33
N GLU A 153 -15.57 4.15 42.72
CA GLU A 153 -16.44 5.12 43.44
C GLU A 153 -17.48 4.40 44.28
N GLY A 154 -18.06 3.30 43.79
CA GLY A 154 -19.00 2.48 44.55
C GLY A 154 -18.35 1.78 45.76
N LEU A 155 -17.08 1.40 45.68
CA LEU A 155 -16.30 0.91 46.84
C LEU A 155 -16.02 2.01 47.87
N GLU A 156 -15.62 3.20 47.43
CA GLU A 156 -15.34 4.36 48.27
C GLU A 156 -16.58 4.85 49.02
N GLN A 157 -17.73 4.90 48.35
CA GLN A 157 -19.00 5.35 48.91
C GLN A 157 -19.68 4.29 49.78
N GLY A 158 -19.08 3.09 49.94
CA GLY A 158 -19.64 2.01 50.75
C GLY A 158 -20.89 1.33 50.14
N ILE A 159 -21.16 1.56 48.85
CA ILE A 159 -22.28 0.89 48.13
C ILE A 159 -22.10 -0.64 48.11
N ALA A 160 -20.86 -1.11 48.08
CA ALA A 160 -20.51 -2.49 48.30
C ALA A 160 -20.51 -2.81 49.80
N ASP A 161 -21.67 -3.06 50.34
CA ASP A 161 -21.97 -3.18 51.79
C ASP A 161 -21.60 -4.55 52.37
N SER A 162 -21.30 -5.57 51.52
CA SER A 162 -20.90 -6.91 51.99
C SER A 162 -19.55 -7.34 51.44
N PRO A 163 -18.84 -8.26 52.13
CA PRO A 163 -17.57 -8.83 51.63
C PRO A 163 -17.67 -9.41 50.24
N GLU A 164 -18.77 -10.05 49.89
CA GLU A 164 -19.04 -10.67 48.58
C GLU A 164 -19.19 -9.60 47.52
N LYS A 165 -19.92 -8.51 47.80
CA LYS A 165 -20.05 -7.38 46.87
C LYS A 165 -18.71 -6.67 46.67
N LYS A 166 -17.92 -6.48 47.72
CA LYS A 166 -16.56 -5.91 47.64
C LYS A 166 -15.68 -6.76 46.72
N ALA A 167 -15.66 -8.06 46.96
CA ALA A 167 -14.90 -9.02 46.15
C ALA A 167 -15.31 -8.97 44.67
N LYS A 168 -16.63 -8.93 44.41
CA LYS A 168 -17.17 -8.80 43.05
C LYS A 168 -16.74 -7.49 42.37
N TYR A 169 -16.80 -6.35 43.07
CA TYR A 169 -16.40 -5.07 42.53
C TYR A 169 -14.90 -5.03 42.20
N LEU A 170 -14.07 -5.54 43.12
CA LEU A 170 -12.63 -5.68 42.88
C LEU A 170 -12.31 -6.61 41.69
N GLN A 171 -13.06 -7.70 41.55
CA GLN A 171 -12.92 -8.62 40.42
C GLN A 171 -13.23 -7.90 39.07
N VAL A 172 -14.33 -7.14 39.04
CA VAL A 172 -14.68 -6.36 37.83
C VAL A 172 -13.61 -5.31 37.53
N CYS A 173 -13.07 -4.63 38.55
CA CYS A 173 -11.98 -3.69 38.39
C CYS A 173 -10.74 -4.34 37.77
N LYS A 174 -10.34 -5.53 38.24
CA LYS A 174 -9.26 -6.33 37.67
C LYS A 174 -9.50 -6.70 36.21
N GLU A 175 -10.71 -7.17 35.88
CA GLU A 175 -11.09 -7.54 34.52
C GLU A 175 -11.03 -6.32 33.57
N LYS A 176 -11.52 -5.15 34.03
CA LYS A 176 -11.51 -3.92 33.23
C LYS A 176 -10.10 -3.37 33.04
N SER A 177 -9.23 -3.46 34.05
CA SER A 177 -7.80 -3.12 33.92
C SER A 177 -7.12 -4.01 32.87
N ALA A 178 -7.28 -5.33 32.96
CA ALA A 178 -6.71 -6.26 32.00
C ALA A 178 -7.27 -6.07 30.57
N GLN A 179 -8.51 -5.60 30.44
CA GLN A 179 -9.10 -5.22 29.16
C GLN A 179 -8.43 -3.95 28.59
N LEU A 180 -8.19 -2.93 29.43
CA LEU A 180 -7.50 -1.70 29.04
C LEU A 180 -6.07 -1.97 28.58
N ASP A 181 -5.32 -2.79 29.35
CA ASP A 181 -3.95 -3.16 28.99
C ASP A 181 -3.89 -3.80 27.61
N ARG A 182 -4.80 -4.72 27.31
CA ARG A 182 -4.90 -5.36 25.97
C ARG A 182 -5.19 -4.36 24.85
N LEU A 183 -6.13 -3.43 25.07
CA LEU A 183 -6.47 -2.42 24.07
C LEU A 183 -5.30 -1.49 23.77
N VAL A 184 -4.55 -1.07 24.81
CA VAL A 184 -3.34 -0.24 24.64
C VAL A 184 -2.26 -1.00 23.87
N GLU A 185 -2.06 -2.27 24.20
CA GLU A 185 -1.08 -3.12 23.55
C GLU A 185 -1.44 -3.37 22.07
N ASP A 186 -2.73 -3.59 21.77
CA ASP A 186 -3.22 -3.74 20.39
C ASP A 186 -3.00 -2.47 19.58
N LEU A 187 -3.31 -1.29 20.16
CA LEU A 187 -3.06 -0.01 19.50
C LEU A 187 -1.56 0.20 19.23
N PHE A 188 -0.72 -0.10 20.22
CA PHE A 188 0.74 0.05 20.10
C PHE A 188 1.31 -0.86 18.99
N THR A 189 0.84 -2.11 18.90
CA THR A 189 1.28 -3.02 17.85
C THR A 189 0.74 -2.62 16.49
N PHE A 190 -0.53 -2.21 16.43
CA PHE A 190 -1.11 -1.70 15.18
C PHE A 190 -0.28 -0.53 14.64
N THR A 191 0.04 0.47 15.47
CA THR A 191 0.85 1.61 15.06
C THR A 191 2.28 1.24 14.68
N LYS A 192 2.90 0.32 15.41
CA LYS A 192 4.27 -0.15 15.09
C LYS A 192 4.36 -0.96 13.79
N THR A 193 3.40 -1.85 13.55
CA THR A 193 3.38 -2.66 12.32
C THR A 193 3.07 -1.82 11.08
N GLU A 194 2.53 -0.62 11.24
CA GLU A 194 2.25 0.33 10.15
C GLU A 194 3.50 1.10 9.71
N LEU A 195 4.36 1.46 10.65
CA LEU A 195 5.51 2.35 10.40
C LEU A 195 6.72 1.68 9.73
N LEU A 196 6.71 0.34 9.48
CA LEU A 196 7.90 -0.40 9.01
C LEU A 196 9.16 -0.13 9.86
N GLU A 197 9.04 0.63 10.97
CA GLU A 197 10.12 1.07 11.84
C GLU A 197 10.48 0.03 12.93
N MET A 198 9.83 -1.14 12.91
CA MET A 198 10.31 -2.20 13.77
C MET A 198 11.68 -2.65 13.24
N GLU A 199 12.71 -2.56 14.07
CA GLU A 199 13.87 -3.42 13.94
C GLU A 199 13.37 -4.87 13.94
N PHE A 200 13.04 -5.36 12.74
CA PHE A 200 12.56 -6.72 12.53
C PHE A 200 13.74 -7.66 12.86
N LYS A 201 13.69 -8.27 14.04
CA LYS A 201 14.73 -9.22 14.46
C LYS A 201 14.51 -10.52 13.70
N GLU A 202 15.13 -10.66 12.53
CA GLU A 202 15.13 -11.92 11.79
C GLU A 202 15.97 -12.96 12.54
N ASN A 203 15.33 -13.73 13.39
CA ASN A 203 15.90 -14.91 14.03
C ASN A 203 15.30 -16.18 13.43
N THR A 204 15.99 -17.30 13.59
CA THR A 204 15.41 -18.62 13.30
C THR A 204 14.41 -18.97 14.39
N VAL A 205 13.15 -19.14 14.01
CA VAL A 205 12.03 -19.44 14.91
C VAL A 205 11.37 -20.74 14.48
N ASP A 206 11.18 -21.68 15.41
CA ASP A 206 10.34 -22.86 15.15
C ASP A 206 8.88 -22.50 15.43
N LEU A 207 8.08 -22.38 14.36
CA LEU A 207 6.68 -21.99 14.43
C LEU A 207 5.82 -22.98 15.23
N SER A 208 6.21 -24.27 15.26
CA SER A 208 5.51 -25.28 16.06
C SER A 208 5.64 -25.00 17.56
N ILE A 209 6.80 -24.54 18.01
CA ILE A 209 7.02 -24.15 19.42
C ILE A 209 6.22 -22.87 19.74
N VAL A 210 6.18 -21.90 18.82
CA VAL A 210 5.38 -20.68 19.00
C VAL A 210 3.89 -21.02 19.13
N LEU A 211 3.37 -21.88 18.25
CA LEU A 211 1.98 -22.33 18.32
C LEU A 211 1.68 -23.07 19.63
N GLN A 212 2.60 -23.94 20.09
CA GLN A 212 2.43 -24.65 21.36
C GLN A 212 2.30 -23.68 22.53
N ARG A 213 3.20 -22.68 22.62
CA ARG A 213 3.15 -21.62 23.65
C ARG A 213 1.84 -20.84 23.59
N SER A 214 1.37 -20.55 22.39
CA SER A 214 0.12 -19.84 22.19
C SER A 214 -1.08 -20.68 22.61
N ILE A 215 -1.07 -21.99 22.36
CA ILE A 215 -2.08 -22.92 22.84
C ILE A 215 -2.08 -22.98 24.38
N ASP A 216 -0.92 -23.09 24.98
CA ASP A 216 -0.77 -23.10 26.46
C ASP A 216 -1.32 -21.80 27.07
N SER A 217 -1.09 -20.67 26.43
CA SER A 217 -1.59 -19.35 26.88
C SER A 217 -3.12 -19.24 26.84
N VAL A 218 -3.81 -19.82 25.85
CA VAL A 218 -5.27 -19.76 25.74
C VAL A 218 -5.97 -20.93 26.43
N SER A 219 -5.25 -21.97 26.85
CA SER A 219 -5.78 -23.18 27.50
C SER A 219 -6.67 -22.89 28.72
N PRO A 220 -6.34 -21.94 29.62
CA PRO A 220 -7.22 -21.63 30.76
C PRO A 220 -8.60 -21.14 30.31
N LEU A 221 -8.65 -20.30 29.25
CA LEU A 221 -9.91 -19.80 28.68
C LEU A 221 -10.69 -20.93 27.98
N ALA A 222 -10.01 -21.79 27.26
CA ALA A 222 -10.60 -22.97 26.61
C ALA A 222 -11.21 -23.94 27.64
N HIS A 223 -10.48 -24.21 28.72
CA HIS A 223 -10.99 -25.05 29.83
C HIS A 223 -12.22 -24.46 30.51
N GLN A 224 -12.20 -23.14 30.80
CA GLN A 224 -13.35 -22.46 31.38
C GLN A 224 -14.60 -22.58 30.50
N LYS A 225 -14.43 -22.65 29.19
CA LYS A 225 -15.50 -22.76 28.20
C LYS A 225 -15.78 -24.21 27.79
N HIS A 226 -15.08 -25.19 28.36
CA HIS A 226 -15.13 -26.60 27.98
C HIS A 226 -14.86 -26.86 26.50
N VAL A 227 -13.90 -26.08 25.91
CA VAL A 227 -13.48 -26.24 24.51
C VAL A 227 -12.20 -27.08 24.48
N SER A 228 -12.17 -28.08 23.61
CA SER A 228 -11.01 -28.96 23.40
C SER A 228 -10.11 -28.39 22.29
N ILE A 229 -8.79 -28.26 22.53
CA ILE A 229 -7.83 -27.91 21.51
C ILE A 229 -7.05 -29.18 21.13
N ILE A 230 -7.13 -29.55 19.85
CA ILE A 230 -6.58 -30.78 19.30
C ILE A 230 -5.45 -30.40 18.32
N MET A 231 -4.26 -30.92 18.59
CA MET A 231 -3.08 -30.66 17.75
C MET A 231 -2.85 -31.83 16.79
N HIS A 232 -2.77 -31.54 15.51
CA HIS A 232 -2.43 -32.53 14.49
C HIS A 232 -1.15 -32.11 13.75
N ARG A 233 -0.38 -33.08 13.23
CA ARG A 233 0.84 -32.84 12.42
C ARG A 233 1.86 -31.91 13.08
N PHE A 234 1.99 -32.01 14.40
CA PHE A 234 3.06 -31.40 15.18
C PHE A 234 4.20 -32.42 15.35
N GLY A 235 5.37 -32.16 14.90
CA GLY A 235 6.48 -33.09 15.06
C GLY A 235 7.66 -32.84 14.13
N GLU A 236 7.45 -32.14 13.04
CA GLU A 236 8.51 -31.65 12.18
C GLU A 236 8.94 -30.25 12.62
N LYS A 237 10.27 -29.99 12.61
CA LYS A 237 10.79 -28.65 12.87
C LYS A 237 10.30 -27.69 11.77
N CYS A 238 9.38 -26.81 12.10
CA CYS A 238 8.82 -25.80 11.21
C CYS A 238 9.56 -24.48 11.35
N VAL A 239 10.83 -24.43 10.91
CA VAL A 239 11.72 -23.29 11.11
C VAL A 239 11.48 -22.22 10.05
N VAL A 240 11.19 -21.01 10.49
CA VAL A 240 11.01 -19.79 9.67
C VAL A 240 12.00 -18.71 10.10
N LEU A 241 12.23 -17.70 9.26
CA LEU A 241 12.94 -16.48 9.65
C LEU A 241 11.92 -15.45 10.12
N GLY A 242 12.11 -14.92 11.35
CA GLY A 242 11.17 -13.93 11.86
C GLY A 242 11.40 -13.54 13.32
N ASP A 243 10.50 -12.72 13.83
CA ASP A 243 10.43 -12.28 15.21
C ASP A 243 9.48 -13.18 16.01
N SER A 244 10.04 -13.91 16.99
CA SER A 244 9.27 -14.87 17.80
C SER A 244 8.14 -14.20 18.60
N HIS A 245 8.33 -12.97 19.09
CA HIS A 245 7.31 -12.26 19.87
C HIS A 245 6.14 -11.82 19.00
N LEU A 246 6.43 -11.33 17.79
CA LEU A 246 5.39 -10.98 16.83
C LEU A 246 4.60 -12.19 16.37
N LEU A 247 5.30 -13.28 16.03
CA LEU A 247 4.65 -14.54 15.63
C LEU A 247 3.78 -15.11 16.76
N GLU A 248 4.28 -15.13 18.01
CA GLU A 248 3.50 -15.56 19.17
C GLU A 248 2.25 -14.69 19.36
N ARG A 249 2.39 -13.37 19.20
CA ARG A 249 1.25 -12.47 19.27
C ARG A 249 0.22 -12.75 18.18
N ALA A 250 0.66 -12.98 16.93
CA ALA A 250 -0.25 -13.32 15.85
C ALA A 250 -1.01 -14.62 16.16
N MET A 251 -0.31 -15.67 16.62
CA MET A 251 -0.93 -16.96 16.96
C MET A 251 -1.89 -16.83 18.16
N ASN A 252 -1.52 -16.07 19.19
CA ASN A 252 -2.38 -15.78 20.33
C ASN A 252 -3.69 -15.12 19.90
N ASN A 253 -3.62 -14.10 19.03
CA ASN A 253 -4.82 -13.44 18.50
C ASN A 253 -5.73 -14.39 17.72
N LEU A 254 -5.16 -15.27 16.88
CA LEU A 254 -5.93 -16.24 16.10
C LEU A 254 -6.59 -17.29 17.00
N LEU A 255 -5.85 -17.81 17.98
CA LEU A 255 -6.35 -18.82 18.91
C LEU A 255 -7.37 -18.25 19.91
N ASP A 256 -7.15 -17.03 20.46
CA ASP A 256 -8.14 -16.36 21.31
C ASP A 256 -9.45 -16.13 20.55
N ASN A 257 -9.36 -15.73 19.27
CA ASN A 257 -10.54 -15.61 18.42
C ASN A 257 -11.25 -16.94 18.23
N ALA A 258 -10.53 -18.02 17.92
CA ALA A 258 -11.10 -19.36 17.79
C ALA A 258 -11.80 -19.80 19.08
N VAL A 259 -11.16 -19.68 20.26
CA VAL A 259 -11.77 -20.04 21.56
C VAL A 259 -13.02 -19.21 21.85
N ARG A 260 -13.02 -17.91 21.54
CA ARG A 260 -14.18 -17.03 21.74
C ARG A 260 -15.38 -17.43 20.89
N HIS A 261 -15.16 -17.82 19.65
CA HIS A 261 -16.23 -18.14 18.68
C HIS A 261 -16.64 -19.59 18.65
N THR A 262 -15.87 -20.50 19.24
CA THR A 262 -16.26 -21.91 19.43
C THR A 262 -17.36 -22.03 20.51
N PRO A 263 -18.43 -22.75 20.31
CA PRO A 263 -19.46 -22.99 21.34
C PRO A 263 -18.90 -23.81 22.50
N CYS A 264 -19.60 -23.80 23.64
CA CYS A 264 -19.26 -24.72 24.76
C CYS A 264 -19.26 -26.16 24.27
N HIS A 265 -18.28 -26.94 24.74
CA HIS A 265 -18.04 -28.34 24.32
C HIS A 265 -17.66 -28.50 22.84
N GLY A 266 -17.27 -27.43 22.16
CA GLY A 266 -16.73 -27.48 20.81
C GLY A 266 -15.25 -27.82 20.77
N GLU A 267 -14.71 -27.90 19.56
CA GLU A 267 -13.34 -28.33 19.30
C GLU A 267 -12.60 -27.31 18.41
N ILE A 268 -11.31 -27.17 18.64
CA ILE A 268 -10.40 -26.37 17.82
C ILE A 268 -9.27 -27.28 17.36
N PHE A 269 -9.09 -27.40 16.06
CA PHE A 269 -8.03 -28.21 15.45
C PHE A 269 -6.90 -27.28 14.98
N VAL A 270 -5.69 -27.57 15.41
CA VAL A 270 -4.49 -26.80 15.05
C VAL A 270 -3.49 -27.70 14.35
N GLU A 271 -3.04 -27.31 13.18
CA GLU A 271 -2.00 -28.01 12.42
C GLU A 271 -0.84 -27.08 12.10
N CYS A 272 0.38 -27.62 12.08
CA CYS A 272 1.58 -26.96 11.60
C CYS A 272 2.48 -27.96 10.89
N TYR A 273 2.77 -27.73 9.62
CA TYR A 273 3.53 -28.66 8.80
C TYR A 273 4.27 -27.95 7.67
N LYS A 274 5.28 -28.62 7.13
CA LYS A 274 5.99 -28.15 5.93
C LYS A 274 5.20 -28.48 4.68
N ASN A 275 5.06 -27.50 3.81
CA ASN A 275 4.45 -27.65 2.49
C ASN A 275 5.33 -26.98 1.42
N GLY A 276 6.13 -27.79 0.72
CA GLY A 276 7.13 -27.28 -0.22
C GLY A 276 8.15 -26.36 0.45
N ASN A 277 8.23 -25.13 -0.01
CA ASN A 277 9.16 -24.09 0.53
C ASN A 277 8.54 -23.26 1.67
N ASN A 278 7.39 -23.64 2.17
CA ASN A 278 6.67 -22.90 3.20
C ASN A 278 6.38 -23.75 4.43
N VAL A 279 6.26 -23.11 5.57
CA VAL A 279 5.60 -23.64 6.75
C VAL A 279 4.15 -23.21 6.68
N THR A 280 3.22 -24.15 6.69
CA THR A 280 1.78 -23.90 6.68
C THR A 280 1.22 -24.20 8.07
N PHE A 281 0.33 -23.34 8.54
CA PHE A 281 -0.45 -23.58 9.75
C PHE A 281 -1.94 -23.40 9.46
N THR A 282 -2.78 -24.17 10.17
CA THR A 282 -4.23 -24.05 10.11
C THR A 282 -4.82 -24.05 11.50
N ILE A 283 -5.84 -23.23 11.70
CA ILE A 283 -6.66 -23.19 12.92
C ILE A 283 -8.10 -23.31 12.46
N LYS A 284 -8.73 -24.43 12.78
CA LYS A 284 -10.14 -24.74 12.46
C LYS A 284 -10.92 -24.80 13.76
N ASP A 285 -12.04 -24.13 13.83
CA ASP A 285 -12.98 -24.24 14.94
C ASP A 285 -14.31 -24.88 14.53
N THR A 286 -15.09 -25.33 15.50
CA THR A 286 -16.45 -25.87 15.30
C THR A 286 -17.52 -24.82 15.58
N GLY A 287 -17.19 -23.54 15.43
CA GLY A 287 -18.11 -22.43 15.60
C GLY A 287 -19.06 -22.25 14.42
N ARG A 288 -19.69 -21.08 14.36
CA ARG A 288 -20.64 -20.74 13.29
C ARG A 288 -19.99 -20.48 11.92
N GLY A 289 -18.66 -20.31 11.90
CA GLY A 289 -17.92 -19.84 10.72
C GLY A 289 -18.17 -18.35 10.42
N PHE A 290 -17.74 -17.94 9.24
CA PHE A 290 -17.89 -16.57 8.74
C PHE A 290 -19.03 -16.51 7.70
N SER A 291 -19.79 -15.41 7.68
CA SER A 291 -20.67 -15.10 6.56
C SER A 291 -19.86 -14.64 5.34
N LEU A 292 -20.48 -14.55 4.16
CA LEU A 292 -19.79 -14.08 2.94
C LEU A 292 -19.29 -12.64 3.09
N ASP A 293 -20.04 -11.78 3.76
CA ASP A 293 -19.64 -10.39 4.06
C ASP A 293 -18.48 -10.35 5.07
N GLU A 294 -18.54 -11.18 6.11
CA GLU A 294 -17.48 -11.30 7.11
C GLU A 294 -16.16 -11.78 6.48
N LEU A 295 -16.19 -12.73 5.53
CA LEU A 295 -14.98 -13.22 4.85
C LEU A 295 -14.23 -12.13 4.09
N GLN A 296 -14.96 -11.19 3.49
CA GLN A 296 -14.33 -10.09 2.74
C GLN A 296 -13.69 -9.06 3.66
N ARG A 297 -14.19 -8.92 4.89
CA ARG A 297 -13.86 -7.81 5.80
C ARG A 297 -13.16 -8.23 7.08
N VAL A 298 -12.98 -9.53 7.36
CA VAL A 298 -12.47 -10.06 8.63
C VAL A 298 -11.07 -9.54 8.99
N PHE A 299 -10.28 -9.11 7.99
CA PHE A 299 -8.95 -8.52 8.19
C PHE A 299 -8.95 -6.98 8.13
N GLU A 300 -10.11 -6.33 7.90
CA GLU A 300 -10.23 -4.88 8.02
C GLU A 300 -10.08 -4.44 9.48
N PRO A 301 -9.37 -3.34 9.75
CA PRO A 301 -9.24 -2.82 11.11
C PRO A 301 -10.61 -2.53 11.72
N LEU A 302 -10.77 -2.89 13.01
CA LEU A 302 -11.98 -2.64 13.80
C LEU A 302 -13.24 -3.34 13.28
N TYR A 303 -13.13 -4.18 12.25
CA TYR A 303 -14.26 -4.94 11.77
C TYR A 303 -14.72 -5.95 12.84
N ARG A 304 -16.02 -5.97 13.10
CA ARG A 304 -16.65 -6.90 14.04
C ARG A 304 -17.96 -7.40 13.41
N GLY A 305 -18.07 -8.71 13.27
CA GLY A 305 -19.30 -9.33 12.79
C GLY A 305 -20.49 -9.03 13.73
N GLU A 306 -21.71 -9.09 13.22
CA GLU A 306 -22.92 -8.69 13.95
C GLU A 306 -23.09 -9.42 15.30
N ALA A 307 -22.76 -10.69 15.38
CA ALA A 307 -22.84 -11.47 16.62
C ALA A 307 -21.79 -11.08 17.68
N SER A 308 -20.67 -10.45 17.28
CA SER A 308 -19.60 -10.02 18.18
C SER A 308 -19.77 -8.57 18.67
N ARG A 309 -20.80 -7.87 18.22
CA ARG A 309 -21.14 -6.50 18.69
C ARG A 309 -21.59 -6.45 20.14
N ASN A 310 -21.85 -7.60 20.78
CA ASN A 310 -22.16 -7.65 22.21
C ASN A 310 -20.93 -7.22 23.02
N ARG A 311 -21.03 -6.05 23.66
CA ARG A 311 -19.96 -5.29 24.36
C ARG A 311 -19.27 -6.06 25.51
N LEU A 312 -19.80 -7.20 25.94
CA LEU A 312 -19.31 -7.97 27.09
C LEU A 312 -18.12 -8.90 26.78
N THR A 313 -17.91 -9.27 25.51
CA THR A 313 -16.93 -10.31 25.14
C THR A 313 -15.91 -9.89 24.07
N GLY A 314 -15.98 -8.68 23.53
CA GLY A 314 -15.24 -8.31 22.34
C GLY A 314 -13.96 -7.52 22.60
N GLY A 315 -12.87 -7.88 21.92
CA GLY A 315 -11.70 -7.04 21.69
C GLY A 315 -11.98 -5.88 20.71
N ALA A 316 -11.00 -4.99 20.49
CA ALA A 316 -11.12 -3.83 19.58
C ALA A 316 -11.36 -4.17 18.09
N GLY A 317 -11.39 -5.43 17.70
CA GLY A 317 -11.46 -5.83 16.28
C GLY A 317 -10.14 -5.65 15.53
N LEU A 318 -9.03 -5.48 16.25
CA LEU A 318 -7.69 -5.31 15.68
C LEU A 318 -6.91 -6.63 15.56
N GLY A 319 -7.25 -7.66 16.34
CA GLY A 319 -6.45 -8.90 16.44
C GLY A 319 -6.24 -9.61 15.10
N MET A 320 -7.28 -9.73 14.29
CA MET A 320 -7.20 -10.37 12.95
C MET A 320 -6.35 -9.54 11.99
N THR A 321 -6.53 -8.23 11.98
CA THR A 321 -5.74 -7.29 11.17
C THR A 321 -4.27 -7.32 11.57
N ILE A 322 -3.97 -7.29 12.87
CA ILE A 322 -2.60 -7.40 13.41
C ILE A 322 -1.97 -8.72 12.98
N SER A 323 -2.69 -9.85 13.11
CA SER A 323 -2.18 -11.16 12.69
C SER A 323 -1.86 -11.22 11.20
N LYS A 324 -2.75 -10.69 10.34
CA LYS A 324 -2.53 -10.61 8.89
C LYS A 324 -1.29 -9.78 8.57
N ARG A 325 -1.14 -8.60 9.19
CA ARG A 325 0.03 -7.72 8.99
C ARG A 325 1.32 -8.40 9.44
N ILE A 326 1.34 -9.02 10.61
CA ILE A 326 2.52 -9.75 11.12
C ILE A 326 2.92 -10.85 10.15
N ILE A 327 1.99 -11.71 9.72
CA ILE A 327 2.29 -12.81 8.78
C ILE A 327 2.78 -12.27 7.43
N THR A 328 2.18 -11.18 6.92
CA THR A 328 2.63 -10.53 5.68
C THR A 328 4.04 -9.93 5.83
N GLN A 329 4.37 -9.34 6.97
CA GLN A 329 5.71 -8.82 7.27
C GLN A 329 6.76 -9.95 7.30
N HIS A 330 6.35 -11.17 7.68
CA HIS A 330 7.16 -12.39 7.59
C HIS A 330 7.16 -13.02 6.18
N ARG A 331 6.79 -12.26 5.13
CA ARG A 331 6.72 -12.70 3.73
C ARG A 331 5.74 -13.86 3.49
N GLY A 332 4.81 -14.05 4.41
CA GLY A 332 3.75 -15.03 4.34
C GLY A 332 2.40 -14.45 3.96
N ASP A 333 1.38 -15.27 4.08
CA ASP A 333 -0.02 -14.85 3.92
C ASP A 333 -0.94 -15.57 4.90
N LEU A 334 -2.09 -14.96 5.19
CA LEU A 334 -3.13 -15.47 6.08
C LEU A 334 -4.49 -15.31 5.40
N VAL A 335 -5.25 -16.38 5.30
CA VAL A 335 -6.56 -16.41 4.64
C VAL A 335 -7.60 -16.93 5.63
N ALA A 336 -8.80 -16.36 5.59
CA ALA A 336 -9.96 -16.82 6.32
C ALA A 336 -10.92 -17.54 5.37
N GLY A 337 -11.55 -18.59 5.85
CA GLY A 337 -12.54 -19.38 5.13
C GLY A 337 -13.46 -20.13 6.08
N ASN A 338 -14.33 -20.97 5.53
CA ASN A 338 -15.15 -21.91 6.28
C ASN A 338 -14.78 -23.32 5.88
N HIS A 339 -14.85 -24.25 6.84
CA HIS A 339 -14.67 -25.66 6.56
C HIS A 339 -15.98 -26.30 6.02
N SER A 340 -15.86 -27.35 5.21
CA SER A 340 -17.01 -28.08 4.63
C SER A 340 -17.98 -28.63 5.70
N ASP A 341 -17.42 -29.03 6.84
CA ASP A 341 -18.19 -29.58 7.97
C ASP A 341 -18.72 -28.49 8.92
N GLY A 342 -18.57 -27.22 8.54
CA GLY A 342 -18.90 -26.06 9.35
C GLY A 342 -17.73 -25.55 10.18
N GLY A 343 -17.89 -24.34 10.75
CA GLY A 343 -16.86 -23.62 11.51
C GLY A 343 -15.90 -22.78 10.68
N ALA A 344 -15.17 -21.90 11.35
CA ALA A 344 -14.18 -21.05 10.70
C ALA A 344 -12.87 -21.82 10.46
N LEU A 345 -12.20 -21.49 9.38
CA LEU A 345 -10.88 -21.97 9.00
C LEU A 345 -9.97 -20.80 8.74
N LEU A 346 -8.92 -20.65 9.55
CA LEU A 346 -7.82 -19.71 9.33
C LEU A 346 -6.62 -20.51 8.82
N SER A 347 -6.13 -20.18 7.64
CA SER A 347 -4.99 -20.84 7.02
C SER A 347 -3.92 -19.81 6.68
N GLY A 348 -2.69 -20.04 7.14
CA GLY A 348 -1.57 -19.17 6.84
C GLY A 348 -0.33 -19.96 6.49
N TRP A 349 0.62 -19.26 5.85
CA TRP A 349 1.92 -19.80 5.51
C TRP A 349 3.01 -18.75 5.69
N ILE A 350 4.22 -19.20 5.98
CA ILE A 350 5.44 -18.40 6.09
C ILE A 350 6.56 -19.15 5.37
N PRO A 351 7.46 -18.49 4.62
CA PRO A 351 8.59 -19.17 3.96
C PRO A 351 9.48 -19.90 4.96
N LEU A 352 9.91 -21.12 4.58
CA LEU A 352 10.92 -21.86 5.33
C LEU A 352 12.24 -21.09 5.41
N ALA A 353 12.88 -21.12 6.57
CA ALA A 353 14.27 -20.67 6.71
C ALA A 353 15.19 -21.61 5.92
N ASN A 354 15.46 -21.27 4.66
CA ASN A 354 16.41 -22.02 3.85
C ASN A 354 17.84 -21.73 4.33
N SER A 355 18.63 -22.78 4.54
CA SER A 355 20.06 -22.71 4.89
C SER A 355 20.92 -21.96 3.84
N SER A 356 20.37 -21.61 2.68
CA SER A 356 21.05 -20.91 1.59
C SER A 356 21.24 -19.41 1.82
N PHE A 357 20.59 -18.79 2.81
CA PHE A 357 20.73 -17.35 3.09
C PHE A 357 21.91 -16.97 4.00
N TYR A 358 22.66 -17.94 4.52
CA TYR A 358 23.79 -17.69 5.43
C TYR A 358 25.13 -17.38 4.74
N PHE A 359 25.18 -17.22 3.40
CA PHE A 359 26.43 -16.98 2.67
C PHE A 359 26.56 -15.61 1.99
N HIS A 360 25.82 -14.60 2.42
CA HIS A 360 26.07 -13.23 1.97
C HIS A 360 25.98 -12.24 3.16
N THR A 361 27.04 -12.24 3.96
CA THR A 361 27.48 -11.12 4.79
C THR A 361 28.90 -10.73 4.40
#